data_210896654b39b49d494197f9a2515f26
#
_entry.id   210896654b39b49d494197f9a2515f26
#
_cell.length_a   1.000
_cell.length_b   1.000
_cell.length_c   1.000
_cell.angle_alpha   90.00
_cell.angle_beta   90.00
_cell.angle_gamma   90.00
#
_symmetry.space_group_name_H-M   'P 1'
#
loop_
_entity.id
_entity.type
_entity.pdbx_description
1 polymer ?
#
loop_
_entity_poly.entity_id
_entity_poly.type
_entity_poly.pdbx_seq_one_letter_code
_entity_poly.pdbx_strand_id
1 'polypeptide(L)'
;MKKILYFSAKWCGPCKQLGPVMDSLSAEGLPIQKIDVDENNQLSAEYVIRNIPCLVLVDANGNEVKRLLGNNPSNIIKNWYNQN
;
A
#
# COMPACT_ATOMS: atom_id res chain seq x y z
N MET A 1 9.48 13.72 1.78
CA MET A 1 9.23 12.72 0.73
C MET A 1 8.10 11.82 1.16
N LYS A 2 7.22 11.50 0.22
CA LYS A 2 6.08 10.61 0.48
C LYS A 2 6.41 9.21 0.00
N LYS A 3 5.83 8.20 0.65
CA LYS A 3 5.92 6.82 0.18
C LYS A 3 4.61 6.09 0.45
N ILE A 4 4.42 5.00 -0.24
CA ILE A 4 3.25 4.14 -0.10
C ILE A 4 3.61 2.95 0.76
N LEU A 5 2.88 2.77 1.86
CA LEU A 5 2.95 1.55 2.66
C LEU A 5 1.89 0.59 2.10
N TYR A 6 2.33 -0.54 1.56
CA TYR A 6 1.44 -1.53 0.97
C TYR A 6 1.27 -2.69 1.94
N PHE A 7 0.10 -2.72 2.59
CA PHE A 7 -0.24 -3.75 3.56
C PHE A 7 -0.94 -4.92 2.89
N SER A 8 -0.40 -6.12 3.06
CA SER A 8 -0.92 -7.33 2.45
C SER A 8 -0.67 -8.54 3.35
N ALA A 9 -1.15 -9.71 2.94
CA ALA A 9 -0.89 -10.98 3.62
C ALA A 9 -0.83 -12.10 2.59
N LYS A 10 -0.10 -13.16 2.93
CA LYS A 10 0.08 -14.31 2.02
C LYS A 10 -1.22 -15.06 1.76
N TRP A 11 -2.14 -15.05 2.73
CA TRP A 11 -3.42 -15.74 2.62
C TRP A 11 -4.50 -14.93 1.90
N CYS A 12 -4.21 -13.69 1.57
CA CYS A 12 -5.20 -12.77 1.00
C CYS A 12 -5.28 -12.92 -0.53
N GLY A 13 -6.43 -13.39 -1.03
CA GLY A 13 -6.64 -13.57 -2.47
C GLY A 13 -6.49 -12.29 -3.28
N PRO A 14 -7.24 -11.21 -2.94
CA PRO A 14 -7.09 -9.93 -3.66
C PRO A 14 -5.67 -9.36 -3.59
N CYS A 15 -4.95 -9.61 -2.50
CA CYS A 15 -3.55 -9.17 -2.38
C CYS A 15 -2.66 -9.87 -3.40
N LYS A 16 -2.93 -11.14 -3.69
CA LYS A 16 -2.18 -11.90 -4.69
C LYS A 16 -2.37 -11.32 -6.09
N GLN A 17 -3.55 -10.81 -6.38
CA GLN A 17 -3.85 -10.17 -7.66
C GLN A 17 -3.19 -8.79 -7.75
N LEU A 18 -3.15 -8.06 -6.65
CA LEU A 18 -2.56 -6.73 -6.62
C LEU A 18 -1.02 -6.77 -6.62
N GLY A 19 -0.42 -7.83 -6.11
CA GLY A 19 1.03 -7.95 -6.00
C GLY A 19 1.78 -7.60 -7.27
N PRO A 20 1.48 -8.25 -8.42
CA PRO A 20 2.15 -7.93 -9.68
C PRO A 20 1.98 -6.47 -10.11
N VAL A 21 0.81 -5.88 -9.86
CA VAL A 21 0.55 -4.47 -10.16
C VAL A 21 1.47 -3.57 -9.34
N MET A 22 1.58 -3.85 -8.05
CA MET A 22 2.46 -3.07 -7.17
C MET A 22 3.93 -3.23 -7.54
N ASP A 23 4.34 -4.45 -7.92
CA ASP A 23 5.72 -4.70 -8.36
C ASP A 23 6.03 -3.89 -9.62
N SER A 24 5.09 -3.82 -10.58
CA SER A 24 5.24 -3.02 -11.80
C SER A 24 5.35 -1.54 -11.47
N LEU A 25 4.50 -1.04 -10.58
CA LEU A 25 4.52 0.37 -10.18
C LEU A 25 5.82 0.72 -9.46
N SER A 26 6.32 -0.18 -8.63
CA SER A 26 7.60 0.01 -7.98
C SER A 26 8.73 0.10 -9.01
N ALA A 27 8.70 -0.75 -10.03
CA ALA A 27 9.67 -0.73 -11.12
C ALA A 27 9.58 0.57 -11.93
N GLU A 28 8.41 1.19 -12.00
CA GLU A 28 8.22 2.47 -12.67
C GLU A 28 8.70 3.65 -11.83
N GLY A 29 9.08 3.42 -10.58
CA GLY A 29 9.64 4.46 -9.72
C GLY A 29 8.74 4.93 -8.58
N LEU A 30 7.54 4.35 -8.41
CA LEU A 30 6.72 4.70 -7.24
C LEU A 30 7.37 4.19 -5.96
N PRO A 31 7.48 5.03 -4.92
CA PRO A 31 8.12 4.62 -3.67
C PRO A 31 7.17 3.74 -2.85
N ILE A 32 7.31 2.43 -2.99
CA ILE A 32 6.44 1.45 -2.36
C ILE A 32 7.23 0.60 -1.37
N GLN A 33 6.74 0.52 -0.14
CA GLN A 33 7.26 -0.37 0.87
C GLN A 33 6.22 -1.44 1.16
N LYS A 34 6.57 -2.70 0.87
CA LYS A 34 5.68 -3.84 1.08
C LYS A 34 5.71 -4.26 2.55
N ILE A 35 4.54 -4.43 3.14
CA ILE A 35 4.41 -4.80 4.55
C ILE A 35 3.43 -5.97 4.66
N ASP A 36 3.92 -7.09 5.20
CA ASP A 36 3.06 -8.24 5.51
C ASP A 36 2.49 -8.03 6.91
N VAL A 37 1.15 -8.02 7.01
CA VAL A 37 0.48 -7.71 8.29
C VAL A 37 0.72 -8.77 9.35
N ASP A 38 0.99 -10.02 8.95
CA ASP A 38 1.26 -11.08 9.90
C ASP A 38 2.69 -11.02 10.45
N GLU A 39 3.63 -10.53 9.63
CA GLU A 39 5.03 -10.37 10.03
C GLU A 39 5.27 -9.06 10.75
N ASN A 40 4.39 -8.08 10.57
CA ASN A 40 4.56 -6.76 11.18
C ASN A 40 3.26 -6.27 11.81
N ASN A 41 2.84 -6.95 12.86
CA ASN A 41 1.60 -6.65 13.58
C ASN A 41 1.61 -5.24 14.17
N GLN A 42 2.75 -4.81 14.66
CA GLN A 42 2.86 -3.51 15.34
C GLN A 42 2.56 -2.37 14.38
N LEU A 43 3.14 -2.41 13.19
CA LEU A 43 2.92 -1.36 12.19
C LEU A 43 1.48 -1.37 11.69
N SER A 44 0.91 -2.56 11.49
CA SER A 44 -0.49 -2.71 11.09
C SER A 44 -1.43 -2.10 12.13
N ALA A 45 -1.12 -2.28 13.41
CA ALA A 45 -1.91 -1.71 14.49
C ALA A 45 -1.78 -0.19 14.54
N GLU A 46 -0.58 0.33 14.31
CA GLU A 46 -0.34 1.78 14.30
C GLU A 46 -1.21 2.50 13.26
N TYR A 47 -1.31 1.92 12.06
CA TYR A 47 -2.10 2.51 10.99
C TYR A 47 -3.54 2.02 10.97
N VAL A 48 -3.93 1.22 11.96
CA VAL A 48 -5.29 0.69 12.12
C VAL A 48 -5.75 0.02 10.82
N ILE A 49 -4.96 -0.97 10.36
CA ILE A 49 -5.25 -1.70 9.15
C ILE A 49 -6.29 -2.78 9.44
N ARG A 50 -7.49 -2.64 8.89
CA ARG A 50 -8.62 -3.56 9.11
C ARG A 50 -8.93 -4.41 7.90
N ASN A 51 -8.69 -3.87 6.71
CA ASN A 51 -8.95 -4.55 5.45
C ASN A 51 -7.71 -4.52 4.60
N ILE A 52 -7.41 -5.60 3.90
CA ILE A 52 -6.28 -5.71 3.00
C ILE A 52 -6.76 -6.22 1.63
N PRO A 53 -6.09 -5.81 0.55
CA PRO A 53 -4.91 -4.94 0.51
C PRO A 53 -5.26 -3.49 0.85
N CYS A 54 -4.31 -2.79 1.47
CA CYS A 54 -4.48 -1.40 1.85
C CYS A 54 -3.22 -0.62 1.52
N LEU A 55 -3.37 0.49 0.81
CA LEU A 55 -2.27 1.39 0.49
C LEU A 55 -2.41 2.63 1.37
N VAL A 56 -1.37 2.96 2.11
CA VAL A 56 -1.35 4.15 2.97
C VAL A 56 -0.22 5.05 2.47
N LEU A 57 -0.58 6.24 2.03
CA LEU A 57 0.42 7.24 1.64
C LEU A 57 0.85 7.99 2.90
N VAL A 58 2.14 7.95 3.18
CA VAL A 58 2.70 8.61 4.36
C VAL A 58 3.71 9.68 3.94
N ASP A 59 3.87 10.70 4.80
CA ASP A 59 4.88 11.73 4.59
C ASP A 59 6.23 11.30 5.17
N ALA A 60 7.21 12.19 5.14
CA ALA A 60 8.57 11.91 5.60
C ALA A 60 8.63 11.54 7.10
N ASN A 61 7.64 11.95 7.86
CA ASN A 61 7.57 11.68 9.31
C ASN A 61 6.76 10.43 9.63
N GLY A 62 6.22 9.76 8.61
CA GLY A 62 5.40 8.58 8.81
C GLY A 62 3.94 8.86 9.09
N ASN A 63 3.51 10.11 8.94
CA ASN A 63 2.12 10.49 9.15
C ASN A 63 1.29 10.15 7.92
N GLU A 64 0.11 9.57 8.14
CA GLU A 64 -0.79 9.21 7.06
C GLU A 64 -1.35 10.46 6.37
N VAL A 65 -1.19 10.51 5.04
CA VAL A 65 -1.77 11.57 4.21
C VAL A 65 -3.14 11.15 3.69
N LYS A 66 -3.23 9.94 3.17
CA LYS A 66 -4.48 9.35 2.67
C LYS A 66 -4.28 7.86 2.47
N ARG A 67 -5.36 7.12 2.19
CA ARG A 67 -5.27 5.69 1.92
C ARG A 67 -6.20 5.26 0.80
N LEU A 68 -5.91 4.10 0.23
CA LEU A 68 -6.68 3.51 -0.84
C LEU A 68 -6.87 2.03 -0.54
N LEU A 69 -8.13 1.59 -0.45
CA LEU A 69 -8.46 0.22 -0.10
C LEU A 69 -8.76 -0.61 -1.34
N GLY A 70 -8.42 -1.89 -1.27
CA GLY A 70 -8.85 -2.89 -2.24
C GLY A 70 -7.91 -3.07 -3.41
N ASN A 71 -8.29 -4.00 -4.28
CA ASN A 71 -7.53 -4.37 -5.47
C ASN A 71 -7.89 -3.42 -6.61
N ASN A 72 -7.11 -2.36 -6.75
CA ASN A 72 -7.32 -1.34 -7.76
C ASN A 72 -6.37 -1.52 -8.94
N PRO A 73 -6.77 -1.13 -10.17
CA PRO A 73 -5.87 -1.17 -11.32
C PRO A 73 -4.80 -0.10 -11.23
N SER A 74 -3.71 -0.29 -11.98
CA SER A 74 -2.53 0.57 -11.87
C SER A 74 -2.82 2.04 -12.17
N ASN A 75 -3.73 2.34 -13.12
CA ASN A 75 -4.05 3.73 -13.45
C ASN A 75 -4.73 4.45 -12.28
N ILE A 76 -5.57 3.74 -11.53
CA ILE A 76 -6.24 4.31 -10.35
C ILE A 76 -5.20 4.60 -9.25
N ILE A 77 -4.28 3.67 -9.03
CA ILE A 77 -3.23 3.83 -8.03
C ILE A 77 -2.31 5.00 -8.38
N LYS A 78 -1.90 5.10 -9.65
CA LYS A 78 -1.05 6.21 -10.11
C LYS A 78 -1.75 7.56 -9.91
N ASN A 79 -3.02 7.64 -10.30
CA ASN A 79 -3.78 8.87 -10.15
C ASN A 79 -3.92 9.25 -8.68
N TRP A 80 -4.23 8.26 -7.83
CA TRP A 80 -4.35 8.47 -6.40
C TRP A 80 -3.02 8.98 -5.81
N TYR A 81 -1.90 8.38 -6.20
CA TYR A 81 -0.59 8.79 -5.71
C TYR A 81 -0.23 10.21 -6.14
N ASN A 82 -0.55 10.56 -7.39
CA ASN A 82 -0.17 11.84 -7.98
C ASN A 82 -1.10 13.00 -7.59
N GLN A 83 -2.30 12.71 -7.12
CA GLN A 83 -3.24 13.74 -6.66
C GLN A 83 -2.96 14.12 -5.22
N ASN A 84 -2.97 15.39 -4.94
CA ASN A 84 -2.78 15.89 -3.57
C ASN A 84 -4.05 16.46 -3.02
#